data_d2a2af74583356f11a37ee476c6178ed
#
_entry.id   d2a2af74583356f11a37ee476c6178ed
#
_cell.length_a   1.000
_cell.length_b   1.000
_cell.length_c   1.000
_cell.angle_alpha   90.00
_cell.angle_beta   90.00
_cell.angle_gamma   90.00
#
_symmetry.space_group_name_H-M   'P 1'
#
loop_
_entity.id
_entity.type
_entity.pdbx_description
1 polymer ?
#
loop_
_entity_poly.entity_id
_entity_poly.type
_entity_poly.pdbx_seq_one_letter_code
_entity_poly.pdbx_strand_id
1 'polypeptide(L)'
;MSEGVERGTSERPSERSGVSEGVERGTSERPSERSGASEAEQGVDARVAAWTEAELGVEGRVRDVVRAPATVLSTPGAEVDPAAPEVVQLAADLVATMRVSPGCVGLAANQVGVGVRVFCVDVSEHPRTRDHHGTFVLCNAEVVEGSRNEKAREGCMSVPDFTGDVKRASRLVVRGQLPLTGEEVVVPANAFEARALQHEIDHCDGLLFLDRVAGAHAVYRRRVYL
;
A
#
# COMPACT_ATOMS: atom_id res chain seq x y z
N MET A 1 68.08 13.11 -0.29
CA MET A 1 68.09 13.76 -1.60
C MET A 1 66.63 14.10 -1.85
N SER A 2 66.13 15.23 -1.38
CA SER A 2 66.16 16.62 -1.91
C SER A 2 65.75 16.61 -3.40
N GLU A 3 64.79 17.27 -3.85
CA GLU A 3 64.36 18.65 -3.87
C GLU A 3 62.98 18.65 -4.52
N GLY A 4 62.01 19.53 -4.40
CA GLY A 4 62.02 20.96 -4.17
C GLY A 4 60.87 21.52 -4.97
N VAL A 5 59.96 22.13 -4.31
CA VAL A 5 59.41 23.49 -4.39
C VAL A 5 59.23 24.07 -5.81
N GLU A 6 58.02 24.55 -6.15
CA GLU A 6 57.80 25.97 -6.37
C GLU A 6 56.34 26.37 -6.47
N ARG A 7 56.04 27.52 -5.83
CA ARG A 7 54.76 28.25 -5.81
C ARG A 7 54.74 29.26 -6.96
N GLY A 8 53.60 29.51 -7.53
CA GLY A 8 53.35 30.64 -8.44
C GLY A 8 52.05 31.35 -8.08
N THR A 9 52.21 32.51 -7.45
CA THR A 9 51.19 33.54 -7.23
C THR A 9 51.23 34.53 -8.40
N SER A 10 50.08 35.03 -8.86
CA SER A 10 49.88 36.41 -9.36
C SER A 10 48.43 36.57 -9.78
N GLU A 11 47.73 37.42 -9.12
CA GLU A 11 47.48 38.85 -9.25
C GLU A 11 46.29 39.16 -10.18
N ARG A 12 45.34 39.87 -9.54
CA ARG A 12 44.23 40.59 -10.20
C ARG A 12 44.75 41.88 -10.86
N PRO A 13 43.92 42.43 -11.73
CA PRO A 13 43.58 43.84 -11.57
C PRO A 13 42.09 44.15 -11.63
N SER A 14 41.79 45.26 -11.02
CA SER A 14 40.54 45.92 -10.76
C SER A 14 40.11 46.90 -11.83
N GLU A 15 38.81 47.31 -11.76
CA GLU A 15 38.21 48.60 -12.16
C GLU A 15 37.82 48.77 -13.64
N ARG A 16 36.62 49.21 -14.01
CA ARG A 16 35.81 50.39 -13.67
C ARG A 16 34.45 50.40 -14.36
N SER A 17 33.47 50.82 -13.59
CA SER A 17 32.40 51.81 -13.83
C SER A 17 31.74 51.95 -15.22
N GLY A 18 30.41 51.98 -15.18
CA GLY A 18 29.65 52.87 -16.05
C GLY A 18 28.21 52.49 -16.36
N VAL A 19 27.33 53.27 -15.77
CA VAL A 19 26.06 53.80 -16.31
C VAL A 19 24.80 52.95 -16.24
N SER A 20 23.88 53.45 -15.47
CA SER A 20 22.47 53.17 -15.32
C SER A 20 21.68 53.42 -16.58
N GLU A 21 20.82 52.51 -16.97
CA GLU A 21 19.56 52.83 -17.63
C GLU A 21 18.45 51.95 -17.08
N GLY A 22 17.39 52.62 -16.66
CA GLY A 22 16.23 51.99 -16.11
C GLY A 22 15.41 51.25 -17.15
N VAL A 23 15.00 50.03 -16.80
CA VAL A 23 13.92 49.33 -17.50
C VAL A 23 12.87 48.98 -16.47
N GLU A 24 11.67 49.39 -16.77
CA GLU A 24 10.45 49.28 -16.01
C GLU A 24 10.18 47.84 -15.59
N ARG A 25 9.82 47.66 -14.31
CA ARG A 25 9.32 46.41 -13.75
C ARG A 25 7.90 46.14 -14.28
N GLY A 26 7.82 45.39 -15.35
CA GLY A 26 6.60 44.68 -15.67
C GLY A 26 6.35 43.60 -14.62
N THR A 27 5.36 43.80 -13.76
CA THR A 27 4.81 42.77 -12.89
C THR A 27 4.06 41.76 -13.74
N SER A 28 4.72 40.73 -14.19
CA SER A 28 4.03 39.53 -14.70
C SER A 28 3.55 38.73 -13.49
N GLU A 29 2.30 38.90 -13.16
CA GLU A 29 1.55 37.97 -12.31
C GLU A 29 1.65 36.59 -12.98
N ARG A 30 2.39 35.69 -12.36
CA ARG A 30 2.27 34.27 -12.67
C ARG A 30 0.91 33.83 -12.21
N PRO A 31 0.11 33.16 -13.04
CA PRO A 31 -1.08 32.50 -12.56
C PRO A 31 -0.65 31.48 -11.49
N SER A 32 -1.22 31.57 -10.29
CA SER A 32 -1.12 30.53 -9.29
C SER A 32 -1.69 29.26 -9.92
N GLU A 33 -0.81 28.30 -10.24
CA GLU A 33 -1.22 26.94 -10.49
C GLU A 33 -1.93 26.44 -9.23
N ARG A 34 -3.25 26.54 -9.26
CA ARG A 34 -4.09 25.74 -8.38
C ARG A 34 -3.75 24.29 -8.75
N SER A 35 -3.07 23.60 -7.86
CA SER A 35 -2.94 22.17 -7.92
C SER A 35 -4.36 21.60 -7.99
N GLY A 36 -4.78 21.18 -9.17
CA GLY A 36 -5.98 20.40 -9.33
C GLY A 36 -5.77 19.13 -8.49
N ALA A 37 -6.51 19.02 -7.39
CA ALA A 37 -6.73 17.72 -6.79
C ALA A 37 -7.33 16.85 -7.89
N SER A 38 -6.75 15.69 -8.15
CA SER A 38 -7.26 14.80 -9.17
C SER A 38 -8.70 14.44 -8.84
N GLU A 39 -9.55 14.28 -9.86
CA GLU A 39 -10.97 13.90 -9.68
C GLU A 39 -11.14 12.61 -8.83
N ALA A 40 -10.08 11.83 -8.67
CA ALA A 40 -9.99 10.68 -7.78
C ALA A 40 -10.10 11.02 -6.27
N GLU A 41 -9.87 12.27 -5.84
CA GLU A 41 -10.05 12.70 -4.44
C GLU A 41 -11.51 13.08 -4.10
N GLN A 42 -12.43 13.09 -5.05
CA GLN A 42 -13.81 13.59 -4.86
C GLN A 42 -14.87 12.51 -4.66
N GLY A 43 -14.53 11.30 -4.29
CA GLY A 43 -15.52 10.27 -4.04
C GLY A 43 -15.04 9.17 -3.13
N VAL A 44 -15.02 9.41 -1.82
CA VAL A 44 -15.08 8.28 -0.88
C VAL A 44 -16.40 7.60 -1.12
N ASP A 45 -16.36 6.44 -1.75
CA ASP A 45 -17.55 5.65 -1.97
C ASP A 45 -18.04 5.11 -0.62
N ALA A 46 -19.08 5.75 -0.09
CA ALA A 46 -19.70 5.35 1.19
C ALA A 46 -20.13 3.87 1.20
N ARG A 47 -20.14 3.22 0.03
CA ARG A 47 -20.48 1.81 -0.14
C ARG A 47 -19.37 0.84 0.31
N VAL A 48 -18.12 1.32 0.45
CA VAL A 48 -17.01 0.49 0.96
C VAL A 48 -17.06 0.36 2.49
N ALA A 49 -17.73 1.30 3.18
CA ALA A 49 -17.79 1.32 4.62
C ALA A 49 -18.66 0.17 5.18
N ALA A 50 -18.02 -0.73 5.90
CA ALA A 50 -18.64 -1.73 6.77
C ALA A 50 -19.34 -2.91 6.09
N TRP A 51 -18.59 -3.71 5.30
CA TRP A 51 -19.07 -5.03 4.89
C TRP A 51 -19.00 -6.01 6.06
N THR A 52 -20.17 -6.38 6.56
CA THR A 52 -20.34 -7.41 7.58
C THR A 52 -20.78 -8.72 6.93
N GLU A 53 -20.61 -9.85 7.64
CA GLU A 53 -21.20 -11.15 7.22
C GLU A 53 -22.71 -11.05 6.96
N ALA A 54 -23.40 -10.14 7.66
CA ALA A 54 -24.83 -9.89 7.46
C ALA A 54 -25.12 -9.35 6.04
N GLU A 55 -24.22 -8.54 5.46
CA GLU A 55 -24.38 -7.99 4.11
C GLU A 55 -24.04 -9.02 3.02
N LEU A 56 -23.10 -9.94 3.30
CA LEU A 56 -22.82 -11.06 2.42
C LEU A 56 -23.95 -12.11 2.44
N GLY A 57 -24.79 -12.13 3.49
CA GLY A 57 -25.89 -13.06 3.64
C GLY A 57 -25.46 -14.51 3.87
N VAL A 58 -24.19 -14.75 4.15
CA VAL A 58 -23.61 -16.08 4.44
C VAL A 58 -22.71 -16.04 5.66
N GLU A 59 -22.70 -17.13 6.42
CA GLU A 59 -21.81 -17.28 7.58
C GLU A 59 -20.40 -17.67 7.13
N GLY A 60 -19.40 -16.95 7.63
CA GLY A 60 -17.99 -17.23 7.36
C GLY A 60 -17.45 -18.38 8.20
N ARG A 61 -16.59 -19.18 7.59
CA ARG A 61 -15.90 -20.31 8.23
C ARG A 61 -14.42 -19.96 8.42
N VAL A 62 -13.91 -20.20 9.62
CA VAL A 62 -12.48 -20.05 9.88
C VAL A 62 -11.68 -21.06 9.08
N ARG A 63 -10.67 -20.57 8.34
CA ARG A 63 -9.76 -21.36 7.50
C ARG A 63 -8.37 -21.45 8.11
N ASP A 64 -7.67 -22.53 7.81
CA ASP A 64 -6.24 -22.64 8.11
C ASP A 64 -5.42 -21.69 7.23
N VAL A 65 -4.42 -21.02 7.82
CA VAL A 65 -3.54 -20.13 7.09
C VAL A 65 -2.33 -20.90 6.56
N VAL A 66 -2.17 -20.83 5.25
CA VAL A 66 -1.06 -21.43 4.50
C VAL A 66 0.24 -20.65 4.77
N ARG A 67 1.34 -21.37 4.91
CA ARG A 67 2.67 -20.79 5.17
C ARG A 67 3.62 -20.98 3.99
N ALA A 68 4.53 -20.03 3.82
CA ALA A 68 5.64 -20.19 2.89
C ALA A 68 6.46 -21.46 3.24
N PRO A 69 6.90 -22.24 2.24
CA PRO A 69 6.99 -21.91 0.82
C PRO A 69 5.86 -22.50 -0.05
N ALA A 70 4.62 -22.57 0.44
CA ALA A 70 3.51 -23.13 -0.35
C ALA A 70 3.35 -22.36 -1.69
N THR A 71 3.25 -23.10 -2.79
CA THR A 71 3.27 -22.57 -4.17
C THR A 71 2.15 -21.54 -4.43
N VAL A 72 0.97 -21.72 -3.82
CA VAL A 72 -0.15 -20.77 -3.95
C VAL A 72 0.20 -19.35 -3.52
N LEU A 73 1.14 -19.18 -2.60
CA LEU A 73 1.59 -17.86 -2.12
C LEU A 73 2.55 -17.15 -3.09
N SER A 74 3.13 -17.88 -4.04
CA SER A 74 4.04 -17.34 -5.07
C SER A 74 3.46 -17.45 -6.48
N THR A 75 2.15 -17.68 -6.60
CA THR A 75 1.43 -17.75 -7.86
C THR A 75 0.42 -16.62 -7.93
N PRO A 76 0.41 -15.79 -8.98
CA PRO A 76 -0.62 -14.77 -9.16
C PRO A 76 -2.02 -15.40 -9.16
N GLY A 77 -2.92 -14.80 -8.39
CA GLY A 77 -4.31 -15.23 -8.30
C GLY A 77 -5.10 -14.90 -9.57
N ALA A 78 -6.00 -15.80 -9.93
CA ALA A 78 -6.92 -15.58 -11.04
C ALA A 78 -7.99 -14.53 -10.69
N GLU A 79 -8.45 -13.78 -11.68
CA GLU A 79 -9.64 -12.95 -11.54
C GLU A 79 -10.88 -13.82 -11.31
N VAL A 80 -11.86 -13.23 -10.63
CA VAL A 80 -13.11 -13.92 -10.26
C VAL A 80 -14.33 -13.15 -10.74
N ASP A 81 -15.46 -13.85 -10.86
CA ASP A 81 -16.78 -13.21 -10.84
C ASP A 81 -17.15 -12.91 -9.39
N PRO A 82 -17.22 -11.62 -8.97
CA PRO A 82 -17.51 -11.26 -7.58
C PRO A 82 -18.88 -11.72 -7.09
N ALA A 83 -19.84 -11.97 -7.98
CA ALA A 83 -21.18 -12.44 -7.67
C ALA A 83 -21.28 -13.96 -7.55
N ALA A 84 -20.24 -14.69 -7.91
CA ALA A 84 -20.24 -16.14 -7.81
C ALA A 84 -20.41 -16.60 -6.36
N PRO A 85 -21.31 -17.56 -6.05
CA PRO A 85 -21.58 -17.98 -4.67
C PRO A 85 -20.35 -18.46 -3.90
N GLU A 86 -19.40 -19.10 -4.57
CA GLU A 86 -18.14 -19.55 -3.99
C GLU A 86 -17.22 -18.38 -3.62
N VAL A 87 -17.27 -17.26 -4.36
CA VAL A 87 -16.51 -16.04 -4.07
C VAL A 87 -17.13 -15.30 -2.89
N VAL A 88 -18.45 -15.23 -2.83
CA VAL A 88 -19.18 -14.65 -1.69
C VAL A 88 -18.91 -15.45 -0.40
N GLN A 89 -18.92 -16.77 -0.47
CA GLN A 89 -18.56 -17.62 0.68
C GLN A 89 -17.09 -17.43 1.08
N LEU A 90 -16.18 -17.36 0.10
CA LEU A 90 -14.76 -17.10 0.37
C LEU A 90 -14.56 -15.74 1.06
N ALA A 91 -15.26 -14.69 0.63
CA ALA A 91 -15.22 -13.37 1.25
C ALA A 91 -15.61 -13.44 2.74
N ALA A 92 -16.70 -14.15 3.07
CA ALA A 92 -17.13 -14.37 4.45
C ALA A 92 -16.09 -15.17 5.25
N ASP A 93 -15.51 -16.23 4.66
CA ASP A 93 -14.49 -17.06 5.30
C ASP A 93 -13.22 -16.25 5.61
N LEU A 94 -12.81 -15.35 4.71
CA LEU A 94 -11.64 -14.47 4.92
C LEU A 94 -11.88 -13.52 6.11
N VAL A 95 -13.04 -12.89 6.17
CA VAL A 95 -13.41 -12.00 7.29
C VAL A 95 -13.45 -12.76 8.62
N ALA A 96 -14.10 -13.94 8.65
CA ALA A 96 -14.15 -14.79 9.85
C ALA A 96 -12.74 -15.21 10.31
N THR A 97 -11.88 -15.60 9.37
CA THR A 97 -10.50 -16.02 9.66
C THR A 97 -9.66 -14.85 10.16
N MET A 98 -9.77 -13.68 9.53
CA MET A 98 -9.06 -12.46 9.95
C MET A 98 -9.42 -12.08 11.39
N ARG A 99 -10.71 -12.08 11.74
CA ARG A 99 -11.22 -11.67 13.07
C ARG A 99 -10.70 -12.53 14.21
N VAL A 100 -10.50 -13.83 14.00
CA VAL A 100 -9.97 -14.72 15.04
C VAL A 100 -8.45 -14.77 15.09
N SER A 101 -7.77 -14.13 14.14
CA SER A 101 -6.31 -14.16 13.99
C SER A 101 -5.67 -12.98 14.72
N PRO A 102 -4.88 -13.17 15.79
CA PRO A 102 -4.35 -12.08 16.58
C PRO A 102 -3.46 -11.12 15.76
N GLY A 103 -3.80 -9.83 15.78
CA GLY A 103 -3.05 -8.78 15.09
C GLY A 103 -3.12 -8.83 13.56
N CYS A 104 -4.02 -9.61 13.00
CA CYS A 104 -4.32 -9.64 11.59
C CYS A 104 -5.18 -8.42 11.22
N VAL A 105 -4.78 -7.69 10.19
CA VAL A 105 -5.48 -6.51 9.67
C VAL A 105 -5.86 -6.64 8.21
N GLY A 106 -5.51 -7.77 7.59
CA GLY A 106 -5.84 -8.12 6.22
C GLY A 106 -5.51 -9.59 5.94
N LEU A 107 -6.25 -10.19 5.02
CA LEU A 107 -6.08 -11.59 4.64
C LEU A 107 -6.52 -11.80 3.19
N ALA A 108 -5.63 -12.34 2.37
CA ALA A 108 -5.89 -12.66 0.97
C ALA A 108 -6.23 -14.15 0.77
N ALA A 109 -6.94 -14.43 -0.30
CA ALA A 109 -7.42 -15.77 -0.65
C ALA A 109 -6.31 -16.81 -0.77
N ASN A 110 -5.15 -16.44 -1.33
CA ASN A 110 -4.01 -17.36 -1.45
C ASN A 110 -3.45 -17.78 -0.09
N GLN A 111 -3.63 -16.96 0.96
CA GLN A 111 -3.21 -17.30 2.33
C GLN A 111 -4.11 -18.36 2.98
N VAL A 112 -5.30 -18.61 2.44
CA VAL A 112 -6.17 -19.72 2.83
C VAL A 112 -6.23 -20.82 1.77
N GLY A 113 -5.24 -20.84 0.87
CA GLY A 113 -5.05 -21.91 -0.12
C GLY A 113 -5.85 -21.75 -1.41
N VAL A 114 -6.51 -20.62 -1.63
CA VAL A 114 -7.33 -20.35 -2.82
C VAL A 114 -6.64 -19.33 -3.72
N GLY A 115 -6.23 -19.74 -4.93
CA GLY A 115 -5.42 -18.91 -5.84
C GLY A 115 -6.25 -17.93 -6.66
N VAL A 116 -6.96 -17.01 -6.02
CA VAL A 116 -7.80 -15.98 -6.66
C VAL A 116 -7.55 -14.59 -6.08
N ARG A 117 -7.98 -13.56 -6.81
CA ARG A 117 -7.81 -12.14 -6.44
C ARG A 117 -8.95 -11.65 -5.54
N VAL A 118 -8.95 -12.10 -4.32
CA VAL A 118 -9.90 -11.68 -3.27
C VAL A 118 -9.13 -11.46 -1.97
N PHE A 119 -9.41 -10.39 -1.27
CA PHE A 119 -8.86 -10.15 0.08
C PHE A 119 -9.83 -9.35 0.94
N CYS A 120 -9.69 -9.45 2.27
CA CYS A 120 -10.35 -8.59 3.23
C CYS A 120 -9.33 -7.71 3.97
N VAL A 121 -9.78 -6.55 4.47
CA VAL A 121 -8.99 -5.62 5.28
C VAL A 121 -9.87 -5.07 6.40
N ASP A 122 -9.29 -4.91 7.59
CA ASP A 122 -9.81 -4.12 8.69
C ASP A 122 -8.65 -3.58 9.53
N VAL A 123 -8.41 -2.29 9.47
CA VAL A 123 -7.36 -1.61 10.23
C VAL A 123 -7.91 -0.75 11.36
N SER A 124 -9.21 -0.80 11.63
CA SER A 124 -9.91 0.11 12.56
C SER A 124 -9.33 0.09 13.98
N GLU A 125 -8.94 -1.08 14.47
CA GLU A 125 -8.39 -1.24 15.82
C GLU A 125 -6.87 -1.06 15.91
N HIS A 126 -6.18 -0.86 14.78
CA HIS A 126 -4.73 -0.76 14.80
C HIS A 126 -4.27 0.65 15.24
N PRO A 127 -3.34 0.77 16.23
CA PRO A 127 -2.99 2.06 16.86
C PRO A 127 -2.32 3.08 15.93
N ARG A 128 -1.88 2.68 14.75
CA ARG A 128 -1.32 3.58 13.71
C ARG A 128 -2.37 4.08 12.72
N THR A 129 -3.59 3.58 12.82
CA THR A 129 -4.69 3.99 11.94
C THR A 129 -5.21 5.35 12.38
N ARG A 130 -5.49 6.23 11.43
CA ARG A 130 -6.14 7.53 11.65
C ARG A 130 -7.48 7.58 10.93
N ASP A 131 -7.44 7.30 9.64
CA ASP A 131 -8.61 7.23 8.77
C ASP A 131 -8.69 5.82 8.21
N HIS A 132 -9.89 5.25 8.13
CA HIS A 132 -10.12 3.89 7.63
C HIS A 132 -11.57 3.73 7.16
N HIS A 133 -11.80 2.69 6.35
CA HIS A 133 -13.12 2.33 5.82
C HIS A 133 -13.82 1.21 6.61
N GLY A 134 -13.26 0.79 7.76
CA GLY A 134 -13.76 -0.37 8.53
C GLY A 134 -13.39 -1.69 7.88
N THR A 135 -14.20 -2.74 8.15
CA THR A 135 -14.04 -4.07 7.52
C THR A 135 -14.59 -4.02 6.10
N PHE A 136 -13.80 -4.44 5.11
CA PHE A 136 -14.29 -4.60 3.74
C PHE A 136 -13.56 -5.71 2.98
N VAL A 137 -14.16 -6.16 1.88
CA VAL A 137 -13.61 -7.17 0.97
C VAL A 137 -13.56 -6.59 -0.43
N LEU A 138 -12.47 -6.84 -1.14
CA LEU A 138 -12.34 -6.50 -2.56
C LEU A 138 -11.99 -7.72 -3.39
N CYS A 139 -12.64 -7.82 -4.54
CA CYS A 139 -12.32 -8.73 -5.62
C CYS A 139 -11.58 -7.97 -6.73
N ASN A 140 -10.65 -8.62 -7.42
CA ASN A 140 -9.96 -8.13 -8.62
C ASN A 140 -9.31 -6.74 -8.43
N ALA A 141 -8.85 -6.44 -7.21
CA ALA A 141 -8.35 -5.13 -6.88
C ALA A 141 -6.98 -4.84 -7.51
N GLU A 142 -6.80 -3.57 -7.88
CA GLU A 142 -5.54 -3.04 -8.42
C GLU A 142 -5.22 -1.66 -7.85
N VAL A 143 -3.95 -1.32 -7.82
CA VAL A 143 -3.49 0.04 -7.47
C VAL A 143 -3.63 0.94 -8.68
N VAL A 144 -4.43 2.00 -8.56
CA VAL A 144 -4.61 3.02 -9.60
C VAL A 144 -3.57 4.13 -9.45
N GLU A 145 -3.34 4.58 -8.22
CA GLU A 145 -2.41 5.66 -7.91
C GLU A 145 -1.72 5.41 -6.56
N GLY A 146 -0.44 5.78 -6.48
CA GLY A 146 0.32 5.70 -5.23
C GLY A 146 1.36 6.79 -5.13
N SER A 147 1.47 7.43 -3.97
CA SER A 147 2.42 8.51 -3.72
C SER A 147 2.94 8.51 -2.28
N ARG A 148 3.97 9.35 -2.02
CA ARG A 148 4.57 9.53 -0.70
C ARG A 148 5.08 8.23 -0.07
N ASN A 149 6.12 7.65 -0.68
CA ASN A 149 6.68 6.40 -0.19
C ASN A 149 7.30 6.51 1.21
N GLU A 150 6.88 5.62 2.10
CA GLU A 150 7.36 5.52 3.48
C GLU A 150 7.83 4.11 3.80
N LYS A 151 8.94 4.01 4.55
CA LYS A 151 9.46 2.73 5.02
C LYS A 151 8.88 2.40 6.39
N ALA A 152 8.33 1.20 6.54
CA ALA A 152 7.90 0.68 7.83
C ALA A 152 8.05 -0.84 7.91
N ARG A 153 7.97 -1.37 9.14
CA ARG A 153 8.04 -2.79 9.43
C ARG A 153 6.73 -3.48 9.09
N GLU A 154 6.82 -4.56 8.33
CA GLU A 154 5.71 -5.45 8.01
C GLU A 154 5.97 -6.87 8.52
N GLY A 155 4.90 -7.59 8.75
CA GLY A 155 4.87 -9.02 8.99
C GLY A 155 3.66 -9.64 8.30
N CYS A 156 3.68 -10.93 8.11
CA CYS A 156 2.62 -11.68 7.45
C CYS A 156 2.35 -12.96 8.25
N MET A 157 1.10 -13.42 8.28
CA MET A 157 0.75 -14.71 8.90
C MET A 157 1.32 -15.89 8.14
N SER A 158 1.47 -15.76 6.82
CA SER A 158 2.10 -16.76 5.96
C SER A 158 3.62 -16.83 6.12
N VAL A 159 4.24 -15.85 6.82
CA VAL A 159 5.67 -15.82 7.17
C VAL A 159 5.82 -15.51 8.66
N PRO A 160 5.42 -16.43 9.55
CA PRO A 160 5.26 -16.15 10.98
C PRO A 160 6.57 -15.81 11.71
N ASP A 161 7.71 -16.33 11.25
CA ASP A 161 8.99 -16.21 11.94
C ASP A 161 9.76 -14.92 11.63
N PHE A 162 9.33 -14.15 10.63
CA PHE A 162 10.03 -12.98 10.15
C PHE A 162 9.16 -11.75 10.02
N THR A 163 9.82 -10.59 10.07
CA THR A 163 9.30 -9.28 9.70
C THR A 163 10.32 -8.59 8.80
N GLY A 164 9.88 -7.61 8.00
CA GLY A 164 10.78 -6.90 7.10
C GLY A 164 10.48 -5.41 7.02
N ASP A 165 11.49 -4.61 6.69
CA ASP A 165 11.30 -3.21 6.37
C ASP A 165 10.96 -3.07 4.89
N VAL A 166 9.74 -2.59 4.61
CA VAL A 166 9.20 -2.43 3.27
C VAL A 166 8.86 -0.97 3.01
N LYS A 167 9.19 -0.50 1.80
CA LYS A 167 8.84 0.83 1.33
C LYS A 167 7.54 0.75 0.52
N ARG A 168 6.52 1.49 0.96
CA ARG A 168 5.20 1.53 0.31
C ARG A 168 4.69 2.95 0.16
N ALA A 169 3.77 3.17 -0.77
CA ALA A 169 3.03 4.42 -0.85
C ALA A 169 2.24 4.63 0.44
N SER A 170 2.27 5.85 1.00
CA SER A 170 1.47 6.23 2.16
C SER A 170 0.19 7.00 1.79
N ARG A 171 0.01 7.29 0.50
CA ARG A 171 -1.26 7.67 -0.12
C ARG A 171 -1.50 6.76 -1.30
N LEU A 172 -2.68 6.20 -1.39
CA LEU A 172 -3.03 5.16 -2.34
C LEU A 172 -4.46 5.37 -2.85
N VAL A 173 -4.69 5.05 -4.10
CA VAL A 173 -6.03 4.85 -4.65
C VAL A 173 -6.08 3.43 -5.21
N VAL A 174 -7.02 2.64 -4.72
CA VAL A 174 -7.27 1.27 -5.15
C VAL A 174 -8.63 1.22 -5.86
N ARG A 175 -8.71 0.52 -6.97
CA ARG A 175 -9.95 0.15 -7.64
C ARG A 175 -10.16 -1.34 -7.46
N GLY A 176 -11.40 -1.76 -7.21
CA GLY A 176 -11.76 -3.16 -7.06
C GLY A 176 -13.27 -3.34 -7.19
N GLN A 177 -13.73 -4.57 -7.00
CA GLN A 177 -15.13 -4.92 -7.10
C GLN A 177 -15.63 -5.45 -5.76
N LEU A 178 -16.85 -5.09 -5.38
CA LEU A 178 -17.50 -5.63 -4.19
C LEU A 178 -17.99 -7.06 -4.44
N PRO A 179 -17.78 -7.99 -3.50
CA PRO A 179 -18.38 -9.31 -3.60
C PRO A 179 -19.91 -9.20 -3.59
N LEU A 180 -20.61 -10.21 -4.07
CA LEU A 180 -22.07 -10.32 -4.22
C LEU A 180 -22.65 -9.43 -5.33
N THR A 181 -22.29 -8.16 -5.41
CA THR A 181 -22.86 -7.21 -6.38
C THR A 181 -22.02 -7.06 -7.65
N GLY A 182 -20.71 -7.28 -7.56
CA GLY A 182 -19.75 -6.99 -8.63
C GLY A 182 -19.56 -5.48 -8.89
N GLU A 183 -20.13 -4.63 -8.03
CA GLU A 183 -20.06 -3.19 -8.20
C GLU A 183 -18.60 -2.71 -8.07
N GLU A 184 -18.15 -1.91 -9.03
CA GLU A 184 -16.83 -1.30 -8.99
C GLU A 184 -16.79 -0.17 -7.96
N VAL A 185 -15.75 -0.15 -7.15
CA VAL A 185 -15.50 0.87 -6.13
C VAL A 185 -14.08 1.39 -6.21
N VAL A 186 -13.91 2.65 -5.81
CA VAL A 186 -12.62 3.32 -5.69
C VAL A 186 -12.39 3.68 -4.23
N VAL A 187 -11.27 3.20 -3.68
CA VAL A 187 -10.91 3.34 -2.27
C VAL A 187 -9.67 4.21 -2.16
N PRO A 188 -9.81 5.50 -1.81
CA PRO A 188 -8.68 6.34 -1.43
C PRO A 188 -8.26 5.96 -0.01
N ALA A 189 -7.00 5.58 0.16
CA ALA A 189 -6.45 5.16 1.44
C ALA A 189 -5.17 5.91 1.79
N ASN A 190 -4.90 6.02 3.08
CA ASN A 190 -3.69 6.66 3.55
C ASN A 190 -3.02 5.90 4.71
N ALA A 191 -1.79 6.31 5.03
CA ALA A 191 -1.01 5.82 6.16
C ALA A 191 -1.02 4.28 6.27
N PHE A 192 -1.60 3.76 7.36
CA PHE A 192 -1.55 2.32 7.65
C PHE A 192 -2.51 1.51 6.76
N GLU A 193 -3.70 2.04 6.43
CA GLU A 193 -4.63 1.36 5.52
C GLU A 193 -4.05 1.23 4.11
N ALA A 194 -3.42 2.31 3.59
CA ALA A 194 -2.72 2.25 2.30
C ALA A 194 -1.64 1.16 2.27
N ARG A 195 -0.94 0.94 3.39
CA ARG A 195 0.05 -0.12 3.54
C ARG A 195 -0.60 -1.51 3.54
N ALA A 196 -1.67 -1.70 4.30
CA ALA A 196 -2.40 -2.96 4.36
C ALA A 196 -2.93 -3.36 2.97
N LEU A 197 -3.59 -2.43 2.28
CA LEU A 197 -4.09 -2.68 0.92
C LEU A 197 -3.01 -3.13 -0.07
N GLN A 198 -1.84 -2.47 -0.05
CA GLN A 198 -0.72 -2.88 -0.91
C GLN A 198 -0.17 -4.26 -0.52
N HIS A 199 -0.20 -4.62 0.76
CA HIS A 199 0.20 -5.92 1.23
C HIS A 199 -0.73 -7.02 0.71
N GLU A 200 -2.06 -6.79 0.76
CA GLU A 200 -3.05 -7.76 0.29
C GLU A 200 -3.08 -7.86 -1.24
N ILE A 201 -2.88 -6.74 -1.97
CA ILE A 201 -2.74 -6.77 -3.43
C ILE A 201 -1.47 -7.53 -3.84
N ASP A 202 -0.36 -7.37 -3.13
CA ASP A 202 0.85 -8.18 -3.36
C ASP A 202 0.56 -9.68 -3.22
N HIS A 203 -0.24 -10.09 -2.23
CA HIS A 203 -0.68 -11.47 -2.11
C HIS A 203 -1.48 -11.94 -3.34
N CYS A 204 -2.39 -11.10 -3.84
CA CYS A 204 -3.11 -11.39 -5.10
C CYS A 204 -2.17 -11.50 -6.31
N ASP A 205 -1.04 -10.79 -6.30
CA ASP A 205 -0.01 -10.83 -7.35
C ASP A 205 1.00 -11.98 -7.15
N GLY A 206 0.82 -12.83 -6.13
CA GLY A 206 1.73 -13.92 -5.80
C GLY A 206 3.04 -13.46 -5.17
N LEU A 207 3.02 -12.32 -4.48
CA LEU A 207 4.19 -11.73 -3.81
C LEU A 207 4.01 -11.73 -2.30
N LEU A 208 5.12 -11.83 -1.58
CA LEU A 208 5.19 -11.65 -0.15
C LEU A 208 5.93 -10.35 0.18
N PHE A 209 5.78 -9.85 1.41
CA PHE A 209 6.58 -8.68 1.84
C PHE A 209 8.09 -8.92 1.71
N LEU A 210 8.55 -10.18 1.72
CA LEU A 210 9.94 -10.57 1.51
C LEU A 210 10.46 -10.18 0.12
N ASP A 211 9.59 -10.16 -0.89
CA ASP A 211 9.92 -9.76 -2.26
C ASP A 211 10.07 -8.22 -2.39
N ARG A 212 9.59 -7.48 -1.39
CA ARG A 212 9.61 -6.02 -1.33
C ARG A 212 10.70 -5.43 -0.44
N VAL A 213 11.38 -6.25 0.35
CA VAL A 213 12.49 -5.78 1.20
C VAL A 213 13.72 -5.44 0.36
N ALA A 214 14.51 -4.46 0.82
CA ALA A 214 15.71 -4.00 0.10
C ALA A 214 16.87 -5.03 0.10
N GLY A 215 16.73 -6.12 0.82
CA GLY A 215 17.70 -7.21 0.93
C GLY A 215 17.66 -7.88 2.30
N ALA A 216 18.49 -8.91 2.51
CA ALA A 216 18.49 -9.71 3.74
C ALA A 216 18.71 -8.89 5.02
N HIS A 217 19.44 -7.78 4.95
CA HIS A 217 19.66 -6.86 6.06
C HIS A 217 18.37 -6.12 6.54
N ALA A 218 17.32 -6.14 5.73
CA ALA A 218 16.01 -5.56 6.05
C ALA A 218 15.01 -6.61 6.57
N VAL A 219 15.45 -7.87 6.77
CA VAL A 219 14.65 -8.97 7.33
C VAL A 219 15.07 -9.23 8.76
N TYR A 220 14.11 -9.43 9.65
CA TYR A 220 14.36 -9.60 11.07
C TYR A 220 13.53 -10.76 11.61
N ARG A 221 14.08 -11.51 12.57
CA ARG A 221 13.27 -12.49 13.30
C ARG A 221 12.14 -11.79 14.05
N ARG A 222 10.94 -12.35 13.96
CA ARG A 222 9.80 -11.86 14.73
C ARG A 222 10.07 -12.17 16.21
N ARG A 223 9.98 -11.13 17.04
CA ARG A 223 10.01 -11.31 18.49
C ARG A 223 8.62 -11.79 18.92
N VAL A 224 8.57 -12.93 19.58
CA VAL A 224 7.36 -13.39 20.26
C VAL A 224 7.25 -12.54 21.53
N TYR A 225 6.22 -11.73 21.62
CA TYR A 225 5.87 -11.11 22.89
C TYR A 225 5.09 -12.15 23.67
N LEU A 226 5.71 -12.66 24.75
CA LEU A 226 5.07 -13.54 25.73
C LEU A 226 4.13 -12.68 26.59
#